data_cb2ce84d709383bdd02c7c0eeb32789c
#
_entry.id   cb2ce84d709383bdd02c7c0eeb32789c
#
_cell.length_a   1.000
_cell.length_b   1.000
_cell.length_c   1.000
_cell.angle_alpha   90.00
_cell.angle_beta   90.00
_cell.angle_gamma   90.00
#
_symmetry.space_group_name_H-M   'P 1'
#
loop_
_entity.id
_entity.type
_entity.pdbx_description
1 polymer ?
#
loop_
_entity_poly.entity_id
_entity_poly.type
_entity_poly.pdbx_seq_one_letter_code
_entity_poly.pdbx_strand_id
1 'polypeptide(L)'
;FISEPAIVKGTSEALAVSIGEHGKVDLPYMAELLGTPGEYGRITTELSGVIFKDPAADPTDPEAGWQMADEYLSGDVRAKLRMAQFAAETNPAFAVNVEALTKAQPRELEASEIDVRLGATWLDPDIIQKFMTETFQIPYYLRHAVKVRYSPYTAEWRVEGKTATGRSDIISSETY
;
A
#
# COMPACT_ATOMS: atom_id res chain seq x y z
N PHE A 1 31.21 -28.22 5.65
CA PHE A 1 31.84 -27.15 6.46
C PHE A 1 30.68 -26.35 7.08
N ILE A 2 30.34 -26.65 8.33
CA ILE A 2 29.42 -25.83 9.12
C ILE A 2 30.34 -24.72 9.66
N SER A 3 30.23 -23.50 9.10
CA SER A 3 30.88 -22.33 9.67
C SER A 3 30.24 -22.10 11.06
N GLU A 4 31.07 -22.12 12.11
CA GLU A 4 30.62 -21.62 13.41
C GLU A 4 30.17 -20.18 13.24
N PRO A 5 28.99 -19.79 13.77
CA PRO A 5 28.50 -18.42 13.65
C PRO A 5 29.50 -17.48 14.29
N ALA A 6 29.96 -16.48 13.53
CA ALA A 6 30.87 -15.47 14.03
C ALA A 6 30.15 -14.67 15.14
N ILE A 7 30.73 -14.63 16.34
CA ILE A 7 30.17 -13.85 17.46
C ILE A 7 30.17 -12.37 17.05
N VAL A 8 28.98 -11.79 16.93
CA VAL A 8 28.77 -10.38 16.59
C VAL A 8 28.71 -9.51 17.86
N LYS A 9 29.16 -8.26 17.72
CA LYS A 9 29.31 -7.36 18.87
C LYS A 9 28.07 -6.55 19.21
N GLY A 10 27.02 -6.59 18.37
CA GLY A 10 25.83 -5.77 18.56
C GLY A 10 24.58 -6.36 17.92
N THR A 11 23.42 -6.00 18.47
CA THR A 11 22.10 -6.45 18.01
C THR A 11 21.78 -6.05 16.57
N SER A 12 22.24 -4.86 16.15
CA SER A 12 22.07 -4.40 14.76
C SER A 12 22.88 -5.22 13.77
N GLU A 13 24.08 -5.68 14.16
CA GLU A 13 24.92 -6.55 13.34
C GLU A 13 24.32 -7.95 13.27
N ALA A 14 23.81 -8.49 14.40
CA ALA A 14 23.10 -9.76 14.43
C ALA A 14 21.85 -9.73 13.54
N LEU A 15 21.10 -8.62 13.53
CA LEU A 15 19.97 -8.43 12.64
C LEU A 15 20.41 -8.44 11.16
N ALA A 16 21.46 -7.73 10.80
CA ALA A 16 21.96 -7.69 9.43
C ALA A 16 22.40 -9.08 8.93
N VAL A 17 23.03 -9.87 9.79
CA VAL A 17 23.41 -11.26 9.46
C VAL A 17 22.16 -12.14 9.32
N SER A 18 21.19 -12.02 10.25
CA SER A 18 19.94 -12.77 10.19
C SER A 18 19.16 -12.50 8.88
N ILE A 19 19.06 -11.24 8.48
CA ILE A 19 18.43 -10.88 7.20
C ILE A 19 19.23 -11.40 6.01
N GLY A 20 20.57 -11.31 6.06
CA GLY A 20 21.44 -11.77 4.98
C GLY A 20 21.41 -13.30 4.76
N GLU A 21 21.32 -14.08 5.82
CA GLU A 21 21.39 -15.54 5.76
C GLU A 21 20.00 -16.20 5.73
N HIS A 22 19.06 -15.70 6.53
CA HIS A 22 17.72 -16.29 6.67
C HIS A 22 16.62 -15.52 5.92
N GLY A 23 16.91 -14.29 5.44
CA GLY A 23 15.94 -13.45 4.75
C GLY A 23 14.80 -12.92 5.63
N LYS A 24 14.92 -13.07 6.96
CA LYS A 24 13.90 -12.68 7.95
C LYS A 24 14.53 -12.34 9.30
N VAL A 25 13.74 -11.73 10.17
CA VAL A 25 14.11 -11.54 11.58
C VAL A 25 13.97 -12.88 12.31
N ASP A 26 15.09 -13.48 12.70
CA ASP A 26 15.17 -14.76 13.39
C ASP A 26 15.80 -14.55 14.78
N LEU A 27 14.95 -14.36 15.80
CA LEU A 27 15.42 -14.05 17.15
C LEU A 27 16.29 -15.13 17.76
N PRO A 28 15.99 -16.46 17.64
CA PRO A 28 16.86 -17.53 18.10
C PRO A 28 18.24 -17.44 17.51
N TYR A 29 18.34 -17.29 16.18
CA TYR A 29 19.61 -17.17 15.49
C TYR A 29 20.39 -15.92 15.91
N MET A 30 19.73 -14.77 16.05
CA MET A 30 20.34 -13.55 16.55
C MET A 30 20.88 -13.70 17.98
N ALA A 31 20.16 -14.40 18.85
CA ALA A 31 20.59 -14.68 20.22
C ALA A 31 21.81 -15.60 20.27
N GLU A 32 21.90 -16.58 19.37
CA GLU A 32 23.11 -17.42 19.21
C GLU A 32 24.31 -16.60 18.75
N LEU A 33 24.13 -15.74 17.74
CA LEU A 33 25.19 -14.83 17.27
C LEU A 33 25.72 -13.88 18.35
N LEU A 34 24.85 -13.47 19.27
CA LEU A 34 25.20 -12.60 20.39
C LEU A 34 25.77 -13.37 21.59
N GLY A 35 25.78 -14.71 21.55
CA GLY A 35 26.22 -15.56 22.65
C GLY A 35 25.30 -15.51 23.87
N THR A 36 24.05 -15.11 23.70
CA THR A 36 23.03 -14.98 24.77
C THR A 36 21.74 -15.72 24.36
N PRO A 37 21.80 -17.04 24.19
CA PRO A 37 20.63 -17.83 23.78
C PRO A 37 19.48 -17.68 24.80
N GLY A 38 18.28 -17.36 24.27
CA GLY A 38 17.07 -17.17 25.08
C GLY A 38 16.84 -15.76 25.63
N GLU A 39 17.78 -14.83 25.49
CA GLU A 39 17.62 -13.44 25.94
C GLU A 39 16.96 -12.55 24.87
N TYR A 40 15.79 -12.94 24.37
CA TYR A 40 15.07 -12.18 23.32
C TYR A 40 14.63 -10.80 23.75
N GLY A 41 14.30 -10.62 25.02
CA GLY A 41 13.84 -9.33 25.58
C GLY A 41 14.84 -8.20 25.41
N ARG A 42 16.13 -8.48 25.51
CA ARG A 42 17.18 -7.51 25.26
C ARG A 42 17.23 -7.11 23.79
N ILE A 43 17.20 -8.10 22.89
CA ILE A 43 17.26 -7.88 21.44
C ILE A 43 16.08 -7.04 20.98
N THR A 44 14.86 -7.39 21.42
CA THR A 44 13.64 -6.68 21.04
C THR A 44 13.58 -5.26 21.61
N THR A 45 14.16 -5.04 22.79
CA THR A 45 14.24 -3.69 23.38
C THR A 45 15.24 -2.80 22.66
N GLU A 46 16.43 -3.32 22.37
CA GLU A 46 17.48 -2.58 21.65
C GLU A 46 17.09 -2.28 20.19
N LEU A 47 16.30 -3.16 19.55
CA LEU A 47 15.81 -2.99 18.19
C LEU A 47 14.37 -2.45 18.12
N SER A 48 13.87 -1.87 19.21
CA SER A 48 12.56 -1.23 19.24
C SER A 48 12.47 -0.12 18.18
N GLY A 49 11.43 -0.19 17.32
CA GLY A 49 11.27 0.72 16.19
C GLY A 49 12.01 0.30 14.91
N VAL A 50 12.91 -0.69 14.98
CA VAL A 50 13.58 -1.29 13.81
C VAL A 50 12.90 -2.60 13.42
N ILE A 51 12.48 -3.37 14.41
CA ILE A 51 11.69 -4.59 14.22
C ILE A 51 10.35 -4.45 14.96
N PHE A 52 9.32 -5.05 14.43
CA PHE A 52 7.97 -5.06 14.99
C PHE A 52 7.43 -6.48 15.05
N LYS A 53 6.73 -6.81 16.14
CA LYS A 53 5.99 -8.06 16.23
C LYS A 53 4.60 -7.88 15.62
N ASP A 54 4.22 -8.76 14.70
CA ASP A 54 2.88 -8.75 14.11
C ASP A 54 1.86 -9.24 15.17
N PRO A 55 0.83 -8.45 15.50
CA PRO A 55 -0.22 -8.86 16.41
C PRO A 55 -1.02 -10.08 15.93
N ALA A 56 -1.00 -10.37 14.62
CA ALA A 56 -1.66 -11.55 14.04
C ALA A 56 -0.87 -12.84 14.24
N ALA A 57 0.40 -12.74 14.61
CA ALA A 57 1.21 -13.90 14.93
C ALA A 57 0.80 -14.53 16.27
N ASP A 58 1.22 -15.77 16.48
CA ASP A 58 0.91 -16.49 17.73
C ASP A 58 1.40 -15.70 18.97
N PRO A 59 0.48 -15.24 19.84
CA PRO A 59 0.85 -14.47 21.02
C PRO A 59 1.61 -15.31 22.06
N THR A 60 1.52 -16.63 21.98
CA THR A 60 2.20 -17.56 22.91
C THR A 60 3.64 -17.86 22.48
N ASP A 61 3.97 -17.60 21.22
CA ASP A 61 5.33 -17.79 20.70
C ASP A 61 6.08 -16.43 20.69
N PRO A 62 7.07 -16.25 21.58
CA PRO A 62 7.85 -15.02 21.63
C PRO A 62 8.73 -14.81 20.38
N GLU A 63 9.02 -15.87 19.65
CA GLU A 63 9.92 -15.88 18.50
C GLU A 63 9.19 -15.60 17.19
N ALA A 64 7.89 -15.89 17.10
CA ALA A 64 7.12 -15.76 15.88
C ALA A 64 6.69 -14.33 15.57
N GLY A 65 6.56 -14.03 14.26
CA GLY A 65 5.91 -12.82 13.75
C GLY A 65 6.74 -11.55 13.83
N TRP A 66 8.05 -11.64 13.99
CA TRP A 66 8.91 -10.47 13.93
C TRP A 66 9.25 -10.09 12.49
N GLN A 67 9.06 -8.82 12.16
CA GLN A 67 9.28 -8.26 10.83
C GLN A 67 10.13 -7.00 10.92
N MET A 68 10.86 -6.69 9.85
CA MET A 68 11.53 -5.40 9.71
C MET A 68 10.52 -4.26 9.62
N ALA A 69 10.91 -3.07 10.05
CA ALA A 69 10.08 -1.87 9.97
C ALA A 69 9.56 -1.61 8.55
N ASP A 70 10.41 -1.74 7.55
CA ASP A 70 10.05 -1.51 6.14
C ASP A 70 8.95 -2.49 5.66
N GLU A 71 9.01 -3.74 6.10
CA GLU A 71 8.02 -4.75 5.78
C GLU A 71 6.73 -4.53 6.58
N TYR A 72 6.84 -4.32 7.88
CA TYR A 72 5.69 -4.14 8.76
C TYR A 72 4.90 -2.87 8.46
N LEU A 73 5.59 -1.76 8.19
CA LEU A 73 4.98 -0.45 7.90
C LEU A 73 4.60 -0.26 6.42
N SER A 74 4.56 -1.35 5.63
CA SER A 74 4.13 -1.35 4.24
C SER A 74 2.84 -2.14 4.02
N GLY A 75 2.26 -2.05 2.83
CA GLY A 75 1.01 -2.73 2.48
C GLY A 75 -0.22 -2.08 3.09
N ASP A 76 -1.16 -2.87 3.62
CA ASP A 76 -2.39 -2.35 4.24
C ASP A 76 -2.13 -1.85 5.67
N VAL A 77 -1.46 -0.70 5.76
CA VAL A 77 -1.12 -0.06 7.05
C VAL A 77 -2.36 0.35 7.85
N ARG A 78 -3.53 0.56 7.19
CA ARG A 78 -4.78 0.89 7.89
C ARG A 78 -5.37 -0.32 8.62
N ALA A 79 -5.36 -1.48 7.99
CA ALA A 79 -5.78 -2.72 8.63
C ALA A 79 -4.82 -3.09 9.77
N LYS A 80 -3.51 -3.00 9.53
CA LYS A 80 -2.46 -3.24 10.54
C LYS A 80 -2.61 -2.33 11.75
N LEU A 81 -2.93 -1.03 11.54
CA LEU A 81 -3.16 -0.10 12.65
C LEU A 81 -4.34 -0.52 13.53
N ARG A 82 -5.47 -0.90 12.94
CA ARG A 82 -6.64 -1.39 13.71
C ARG A 82 -6.31 -2.63 14.53
N MET A 83 -5.57 -3.57 13.95
CA MET A 83 -5.12 -4.77 14.66
C MET A 83 -4.15 -4.44 15.80
N ALA A 84 -3.20 -3.54 15.56
CA ALA A 84 -2.26 -3.10 16.60
C ALA A 84 -2.96 -2.36 17.74
N GLN A 85 -3.97 -1.52 17.44
CA GLN A 85 -4.78 -0.85 18.47
C GLN A 85 -5.53 -1.87 19.35
N PHE A 86 -6.19 -2.85 18.73
CA PHE A 86 -6.87 -3.90 19.46
C PHE A 86 -5.90 -4.75 20.33
N ALA A 87 -4.72 -5.06 19.78
CA ALA A 87 -3.71 -5.79 20.53
C ALA A 87 -3.13 -4.97 21.70
N ALA A 88 -2.98 -3.64 21.52
CA ALA A 88 -2.46 -2.75 22.55
C ALA A 88 -3.42 -2.60 23.74
N GLU A 89 -4.74 -2.82 23.58
CA GLU A 89 -5.71 -2.85 24.67
C GLU A 89 -5.41 -3.98 25.66
N THR A 90 -4.92 -5.11 25.14
CA THR A 90 -4.60 -6.30 25.94
C THR A 90 -3.15 -6.34 26.37
N ASN A 91 -2.22 -5.87 25.51
CA ASN A 91 -0.79 -5.89 25.74
C ASN A 91 -0.15 -4.54 25.38
N PRO A 92 0.27 -3.74 26.38
CA PRO A 92 0.89 -2.42 26.17
C PRO A 92 2.16 -2.43 25.31
N ALA A 93 2.81 -3.59 25.13
CA ALA A 93 3.99 -3.71 24.28
C ALA A 93 3.71 -3.33 22.83
N PHE A 94 2.46 -3.48 22.35
CA PHE A 94 2.04 -3.08 21.01
C PHE A 94 1.80 -1.55 20.83
N ALA A 95 1.96 -0.76 21.88
CA ALA A 95 1.84 0.71 21.75
C ALA A 95 2.87 1.29 20.76
N VAL A 96 4.06 0.69 20.68
CA VAL A 96 5.11 1.07 19.71
C VAL A 96 4.63 0.84 18.28
N ASN A 97 3.92 -0.27 18.04
CA ASN A 97 3.34 -0.58 16.74
C ASN A 97 2.28 0.45 16.34
N VAL A 98 1.40 0.83 17.28
CA VAL A 98 0.36 1.85 17.05
C VAL A 98 0.98 3.19 16.68
N GLU A 99 2.00 3.63 17.42
CA GLU A 99 2.69 4.88 17.13
C GLU A 99 3.34 4.87 15.74
N ALA A 100 4.09 3.82 15.42
CA ALA A 100 4.77 3.68 14.14
C ALA A 100 3.78 3.61 12.97
N LEU A 101 2.72 2.80 13.08
CA LEU A 101 1.68 2.68 12.06
C LEU A 101 0.87 3.96 11.90
N THR A 102 0.65 4.73 12.95
CA THR A 102 -0.01 6.04 12.87
C THR A 102 0.82 7.02 12.04
N LYS A 103 2.15 7.03 12.23
CA LYS A 103 3.06 7.86 11.43
C LYS A 103 3.17 7.41 9.97
N ALA A 104 3.03 6.10 9.73
CA ALA A 104 3.10 5.50 8.41
C ALA A 104 1.79 5.59 7.61
N GLN A 105 0.68 6.12 8.19
CA GLN A 105 -0.57 6.27 7.46
C GLN A 105 -0.38 7.16 6.23
N PRO A 106 -0.87 6.73 5.05
CA PRO A 106 -0.88 7.57 3.87
C PRO A 106 -1.80 8.77 4.14
N ARG A 107 -1.35 9.95 3.72
CA ARG A 107 -2.17 11.16 3.74
C ARG A 107 -3.44 10.92 2.91
N GLU A 108 -4.58 11.20 3.46
CA GLU A 108 -5.82 11.24 2.69
C GLU A 108 -5.79 12.44 1.75
N LEU A 109 -6.00 12.17 0.47
CA LEU A 109 -6.13 13.22 -0.52
C LEU A 109 -7.51 13.87 -0.37
N GLU A 110 -7.55 15.20 -0.33
CA GLU A 110 -8.80 15.94 -0.42
C GLU A 110 -9.33 15.85 -1.87
N ALA A 111 -10.65 15.99 -2.03
CA ALA A 111 -11.28 15.95 -3.34
C ALA A 111 -10.69 16.96 -4.32
N SER A 112 -10.20 18.09 -3.82
CA SER A 112 -9.50 19.14 -4.60
C SER A 112 -8.10 18.73 -5.08
N GLU A 113 -7.49 17.72 -4.46
CA GLU A 113 -6.16 17.20 -4.82
C GLU A 113 -6.24 16.05 -5.83
N ILE A 114 -7.45 15.53 -6.08
CA ILE A 114 -7.70 14.46 -7.04
C ILE A 114 -7.93 15.11 -8.41
N ASP A 115 -6.91 15.13 -9.25
CA ASP A 115 -7.03 15.57 -10.64
C ASP A 115 -7.71 14.46 -11.47
N VAL A 116 -9.01 14.59 -11.66
CA VAL A 116 -9.78 13.70 -12.53
C VAL A 116 -9.91 14.35 -13.89
N ARG A 117 -9.13 13.87 -14.85
CA ARG A 117 -9.25 14.30 -16.26
C ARG A 117 -10.24 13.40 -16.99
N LEU A 118 -11.23 14.02 -17.62
CA LEU A 118 -12.04 13.34 -18.63
C LEU A 118 -11.09 12.91 -19.76
N GLY A 119 -11.07 11.61 -20.05
CA GLY A 119 -10.16 11.05 -21.06
C GLY A 119 -8.92 10.36 -20.50
N ALA A 120 -8.90 10.05 -19.20
CA ALA A 120 -7.91 9.13 -18.65
C ALA A 120 -7.94 7.79 -19.41
N THR A 121 -6.77 7.32 -19.86
CA THR A 121 -6.63 6.15 -20.75
C THR A 121 -7.09 4.82 -20.11
N TRP A 122 -7.26 4.79 -18.79
CA TRP A 122 -7.76 3.65 -18.03
C TRP A 122 -9.30 3.61 -17.91
N LEU A 123 -10.00 4.69 -18.33
CA LEU A 123 -11.45 4.72 -18.33
C LEU A 123 -12.01 4.00 -19.56
N ASP A 124 -13.02 3.17 -19.35
CA ASP A 124 -13.74 2.54 -20.45
C ASP A 124 -14.49 3.60 -21.27
N PRO A 125 -14.37 3.58 -22.62
CA PRO A 125 -15.10 4.48 -23.50
C PRO A 125 -16.61 4.54 -23.26
N ASP A 126 -17.21 3.43 -22.84
CA ASP A 126 -18.64 3.35 -22.54
C ASP A 126 -19.05 4.19 -21.33
N ILE A 127 -18.16 4.31 -20.34
CA ILE A 127 -18.40 5.17 -19.16
C ILE A 127 -18.39 6.64 -19.59
N ILE A 128 -17.43 7.04 -20.42
CA ILE A 128 -17.36 8.42 -20.94
C ILE A 128 -18.56 8.72 -21.82
N GLN A 129 -18.96 7.79 -22.68
CA GLN A 129 -20.15 7.93 -23.53
C GLN A 129 -21.42 8.10 -22.72
N LYS A 130 -21.59 7.32 -21.66
CA LYS A 130 -22.73 7.43 -20.74
C LYS A 130 -22.74 8.80 -20.05
N PHE A 131 -21.60 9.21 -19.50
CA PHE A 131 -21.43 10.52 -18.88
C PHE A 131 -21.80 11.66 -19.83
N MET A 132 -21.27 11.67 -21.06
CA MET A 132 -21.59 12.67 -22.06
C MET A 132 -23.08 12.69 -22.43
N THR A 133 -23.67 11.50 -22.57
CA THR A 133 -25.09 11.34 -22.93
C THR A 133 -26.01 11.94 -21.84
N GLU A 134 -25.66 11.73 -20.58
CA GLU A 134 -26.43 12.24 -19.43
C GLU A 134 -26.20 13.73 -19.21
N THR A 135 -24.96 14.20 -19.28
CA THR A 135 -24.59 15.59 -19.03
C THR A 135 -25.14 16.52 -20.08
N PHE A 136 -25.03 16.15 -21.35
CA PHE A 136 -25.58 16.95 -22.47
C PHE A 136 -27.05 16.68 -22.73
N GLN A 137 -27.70 15.82 -21.94
CA GLN A 137 -29.12 15.47 -22.08
C GLN A 137 -29.49 15.10 -23.52
N ILE A 138 -28.64 14.25 -24.14
CA ILE A 138 -28.84 13.82 -25.52
C ILE A 138 -30.15 13.02 -25.61
N PRO A 139 -31.10 13.43 -26.52
CA PRO A 139 -32.35 12.70 -26.72
C PRO A 139 -32.11 11.21 -27.01
N TYR A 140 -32.98 10.34 -26.51
CA TYR A 140 -32.78 8.89 -26.60
C TYR A 140 -32.63 8.38 -28.03
N TYR A 141 -33.28 8.99 -29.02
CA TYR A 141 -33.21 8.63 -30.42
C TYR A 141 -31.89 9.06 -31.09
N LEU A 142 -31.12 9.97 -30.48
CA LEU A 142 -29.78 10.40 -30.96
C LEU A 142 -28.61 9.76 -30.20
N ARG A 143 -28.91 9.03 -29.14
CA ARG A 143 -27.82 8.44 -28.31
C ARG A 143 -26.95 7.46 -29.08
N HIS A 144 -27.53 6.76 -30.06
CA HIS A 144 -26.77 5.82 -30.91
C HIS A 144 -25.91 6.52 -31.97
N ALA A 145 -26.18 7.80 -32.28
CA ALA A 145 -25.40 8.56 -33.23
C ALA A 145 -24.10 9.09 -32.61
N VAL A 146 -24.06 9.30 -31.30
CA VAL A 146 -22.87 9.74 -30.58
C VAL A 146 -22.11 8.54 -30.08
N LYS A 147 -20.86 8.40 -30.51
CA LYS A 147 -19.97 7.30 -30.05
C LYS A 147 -18.64 7.88 -29.61
N VAL A 148 -18.19 7.47 -28.44
CA VAL A 148 -16.87 7.79 -27.89
C VAL A 148 -15.94 6.62 -28.20
N ARG A 149 -14.77 6.90 -28.77
CA ARG A 149 -13.74 5.90 -29.07
C ARG A 149 -12.40 6.39 -28.58
N TYR A 150 -11.62 5.47 -28.04
CA TYR A 150 -10.23 5.67 -27.71
C TYR A 150 -9.32 4.91 -28.67
N SER A 151 -8.32 5.59 -29.21
CA SER A 151 -7.29 4.98 -30.05
C SER A 151 -6.02 4.75 -29.21
N PRO A 152 -5.64 3.51 -28.90
CA PRO A 152 -4.42 3.23 -28.13
C PRO A 152 -3.14 3.55 -28.92
N TYR A 153 -3.23 3.65 -30.25
CA TYR A 153 -2.09 3.95 -31.12
C TYR A 153 -1.71 5.43 -31.14
N THR A 154 -2.72 6.31 -31.12
CA THR A 154 -2.52 7.78 -31.15
C THR A 154 -2.71 8.41 -29.77
N ALA A 155 -3.15 7.63 -28.76
CA ALA A 155 -3.54 8.10 -27.43
C ALA A 155 -4.61 9.22 -27.47
N GLU A 156 -5.49 9.17 -28.48
CA GLU A 156 -6.51 10.20 -28.71
C GLU A 156 -7.92 9.67 -28.44
N TRP A 157 -8.72 10.52 -27.84
CA TRP A 157 -10.16 10.32 -27.73
C TRP A 157 -10.88 10.96 -28.91
N ARG A 158 -11.84 10.26 -29.49
CA ARG A 158 -12.66 10.76 -30.60
C ARG A 158 -14.14 10.62 -30.28
N VAL A 159 -14.87 11.68 -30.54
CA VAL A 159 -16.34 11.68 -30.46
C VAL A 159 -16.91 11.73 -31.86
N GLU A 160 -17.55 10.65 -32.28
CA GLU A 160 -18.25 10.53 -33.56
C GLU A 160 -19.71 10.98 -33.40
N GLY A 161 -20.31 11.51 -34.48
CA GLY A 161 -21.72 11.86 -34.52
C GLY A 161 -22.12 13.13 -33.74
N LYS A 162 -21.15 13.89 -33.27
CA LYS A 162 -21.38 15.12 -32.49
C LYS A 162 -22.25 16.16 -33.21
N THR A 163 -22.17 16.23 -34.53
CA THR A 163 -22.98 17.13 -35.35
C THR A 163 -24.47 16.77 -35.38
N ALA A 164 -24.82 15.50 -35.14
CA ALA A 164 -26.20 15.05 -35.09
C ALA A 164 -26.98 15.62 -33.89
N THR A 165 -26.28 16.02 -32.85
CA THR A 165 -26.89 16.58 -31.62
C THR A 165 -27.07 18.10 -31.69
N GLY A 166 -26.47 18.78 -32.69
CA GLY A 166 -26.40 20.25 -32.74
C GLY A 166 -25.52 20.89 -31.68
N ARG A 167 -24.72 20.08 -30.95
CA ARG A 167 -23.82 20.52 -29.86
C ARG A 167 -22.36 20.16 -30.16
N SER A 168 -21.98 20.22 -31.42
CA SER A 168 -20.65 19.82 -31.88
C SER A 168 -19.53 20.67 -31.32
N ASP A 169 -19.78 21.95 -31.09
CA ASP A 169 -18.85 22.91 -30.52
C ASP A 169 -18.58 22.63 -29.04
N ILE A 170 -19.63 22.32 -28.26
CA ILE A 170 -19.49 21.97 -26.85
C ILE A 170 -18.76 20.62 -26.68
N ILE A 171 -19.20 19.60 -27.43
CA ILE A 171 -18.60 18.25 -27.35
C ILE A 171 -17.15 18.25 -27.85
N SER A 172 -16.79 19.09 -28.80
CA SER A 172 -15.43 19.17 -29.31
C SER A 172 -14.45 19.92 -28.39
N SER A 173 -14.94 20.82 -27.54
CA SER A 173 -14.09 21.58 -26.62
C SER A 173 -13.67 20.77 -25.38
N GLU A 174 -14.36 19.67 -25.07
CA GLU A 174 -14.07 18.82 -23.91
C GLU A 174 -13.23 17.58 -24.23
N THR A 175 -12.76 17.43 -25.44
CA THR A 175 -11.93 16.30 -25.88
C THR A 175 -10.42 16.52 -25.71
N TYR A 176 -9.99 17.38 -24.80
CA TYR A 176 -8.57 17.64 -24.50
C TYR A 176 -8.14 17.11 -23.15
#